data_3287908f1df20a248b075d8a3a8bff24
#
_entry.id   3287908f1df20a248b075d8a3a8bff24
#
_cell.length_a   1.000
_cell.length_b   1.000
_cell.length_c   1.000
_cell.angle_alpha   90.00
_cell.angle_beta   90.00
_cell.angle_gamma   90.00
#
_symmetry.space_group_name_H-M   'P 1'
#
loop_
_entity.id
_entity.type
_entity.pdbx_description
1 polymer ?
#
loop_
_entity_poly.entity_id
_entity_poly.type
_entity_poly.pdbx_seq_one_letter_code
_entity_poly.pdbx_strand_id
1 'polypeptide(L)'
;ADLFVAIHNNASLKKTDHGACVYYPNSGYKEEVGSEGKMAAASIQKQLVALGLKNNGILYRNSAVGSRYPDKSKADYYAVIKRSKYAGFPGLIVEHAYVSNNDDSTTFLNGNDRLKRLGVADATGIAEYFDLILDQAPVLQTPVVNADESVTLAWNTVQGADYYRIYRRIAGTKTYVCLEETEETGYTDTGVMPGTSYEYTVCGCHVGYQKDSYTKIAQAMQITVTGENANIQSAQKNQN
;
A
#
# COMPACT_ATOMS: atom_id res chain seq x y z
N ALA A 1 7.49 -18.84 -2.50
CA ALA A 1 6.30 -17.97 -2.65
C ALA A 1 5.61 -17.87 -1.31
N ASP A 2 5.15 -16.69 -0.95
CA ASP A 2 4.52 -16.43 0.34
C ASP A 2 2.98 -16.43 0.21
N LEU A 3 2.46 -16.20 -1.00
CA LEU A 3 1.05 -16.21 -1.33
C LEU A 3 0.86 -16.53 -2.81
N PHE A 4 -0.18 -17.30 -3.14
CA PHE A 4 -0.68 -17.47 -4.50
C PHE A 4 -2.11 -16.96 -4.58
N VAL A 5 -2.43 -16.12 -5.55
CA VAL A 5 -3.80 -15.59 -5.77
C VAL A 5 -4.25 -15.89 -7.19
N ALA A 6 -5.34 -16.63 -7.31
CA ALA A 6 -6.05 -16.83 -8.57
C ALA A 6 -7.25 -15.87 -8.63
N ILE A 7 -7.27 -15.01 -9.63
CA ILE A 7 -8.32 -14.00 -9.82
C ILE A 7 -9.34 -14.51 -10.83
N HIS A 8 -10.59 -14.54 -10.41
CA HIS A 8 -11.72 -15.06 -11.17
C HIS A 8 -12.94 -14.15 -11.09
N ASN A 9 -13.89 -14.40 -11.96
CA ASN A 9 -15.27 -13.91 -11.88
C ASN A 9 -16.20 -15.10 -11.74
N ASN A 10 -17.17 -14.97 -10.85
CA ASN A 10 -18.12 -16.03 -10.55
C ASN A 10 -19.24 -16.13 -11.60
N ALA A 11 -19.92 -17.27 -11.64
CA ALA A 11 -21.12 -17.50 -12.44
C ALA A 11 -22.12 -18.39 -11.69
N SER A 12 -23.40 -18.15 -11.91
CA SER A 12 -24.49 -18.98 -11.37
C SER A 12 -25.60 -19.12 -12.39
N LEU A 13 -26.31 -20.26 -12.35
CA LEU A 13 -27.58 -20.44 -13.06
C LEU A 13 -28.67 -19.52 -12.49
N LYS A 14 -28.57 -19.21 -11.19
CA LYS A 14 -29.46 -18.29 -10.50
C LYS A 14 -29.00 -16.85 -10.72
N LYS A 15 -29.67 -16.14 -11.60
CA LYS A 15 -29.31 -14.75 -12.03
C LYS A 15 -29.35 -13.71 -10.91
N THR A 16 -29.96 -14.04 -9.76
CA THR A 16 -29.99 -13.17 -8.57
C THR A 16 -28.74 -13.30 -7.68
N ASP A 17 -27.88 -14.30 -7.92
CA ASP A 17 -26.61 -14.41 -7.18
C ASP A 17 -25.66 -13.30 -7.63
N HIS A 18 -25.05 -12.58 -6.67
CA HIS A 18 -24.20 -11.42 -6.89
C HIS A 18 -23.21 -11.19 -5.74
N GLY A 19 -22.17 -10.36 -5.98
CA GLY A 19 -21.18 -9.96 -4.98
C GLY A 19 -19.90 -10.77 -5.01
N ALA A 20 -18.96 -10.45 -4.12
CA ALA A 20 -17.62 -11.02 -4.06
C ALA A 20 -17.44 -12.03 -2.93
N CYS A 21 -16.59 -13.02 -3.13
CA CYS A 21 -16.06 -13.87 -2.08
C CYS A 21 -14.62 -14.28 -2.34
N VAL A 22 -13.88 -14.65 -1.30
CA VAL A 22 -12.52 -15.16 -1.42
C VAL A 22 -12.42 -16.54 -0.77
N TYR A 23 -11.99 -17.54 -1.55
CA TYR A 23 -11.71 -18.86 -1.03
C TYR A 23 -10.28 -18.94 -0.50
N TYR A 24 -10.13 -19.61 0.67
CA TYR A 24 -8.85 -19.80 1.35
C TYR A 24 -8.66 -21.26 1.79
N PRO A 25 -7.44 -21.71 2.16
CA PRO A 25 -7.20 -23.07 2.63
C PRO A 25 -7.94 -23.37 3.93
N ASN A 26 -8.48 -24.58 4.07
CA ASN A 26 -9.11 -25.03 5.32
C ASN A 26 -8.09 -25.11 6.49
N SER A 27 -8.56 -25.35 7.72
CA SER A 27 -7.72 -25.42 8.92
C SER A 27 -7.03 -26.79 9.15
N GLY A 28 -7.32 -27.81 8.34
CA GLY A 28 -6.59 -29.09 8.43
C GLY A 28 -5.21 -29.00 7.78
N TYR A 29 -4.31 -29.93 8.08
CA TYR A 29 -2.97 -30.04 7.48
C TYR A 29 -2.23 -28.71 7.25
N LYS A 30 -1.13 -28.48 7.96
CA LYS A 30 -0.45 -27.16 7.97
C LYS A 30 -1.45 -26.03 8.36
N GLU A 31 -1.91 -26.08 9.60
CA GLU A 31 -2.92 -25.15 10.14
C GLU A 31 -2.50 -23.69 10.00
N GLU A 32 -1.19 -23.43 10.15
CA GLU A 32 -0.57 -22.10 9.94
C GLU A 32 -0.89 -21.54 8.56
N VAL A 33 -0.75 -22.34 7.49
CA VAL A 33 -1.06 -21.96 6.11
C VAL A 33 -2.57 -21.64 5.94
N GLY A 34 -3.42 -22.39 6.65
CA GLY A 34 -4.86 -22.12 6.70
C GLY A 34 -5.18 -20.78 7.36
N SER A 35 -4.51 -20.48 8.47
CA SER A 35 -4.66 -19.22 9.24
C SER A 35 -4.16 -18.01 8.45
N GLU A 36 -2.98 -18.09 7.86
CA GLU A 36 -2.41 -17.06 6.96
C GLU A 36 -3.33 -16.80 5.76
N GLY A 37 -3.81 -17.87 5.11
CA GLY A 37 -4.75 -17.75 3.99
C GLY A 37 -6.06 -17.09 4.38
N LYS A 38 -6.56 -17.35 5.60
CA LYS A 38 -7.77 -16.70 6.13
C LYS A 38 -7.56 -15.20 6.34
N MET A 39 -6.40 -14.79 6.88
CA MET A 39 -6.08 -13.37 7.08
C MET A 39 -5.92 -12.63 5.75
N ALA A 40 -5.18 -13.20 4.81
CA ALA A 40 -5.01 -12.63 3.47
C ALA A 40 -6.35 -12.52 2.72
N ALA A 41 -7.21 -13.55 2.79
CA ALA A 41 -8.55 -13.53 2.20
C ALA A 41 -9.43 -12.45 2.81
N ALA A 42 -9.37 -12.24 4.13
CA ALA A 42 -10.15 -11.22 4.82
C ALA A 42 -9.73 -9.79 4.40
N SER A 43 -8.43 -9.56 4.23
CA SER A 43 -7.90 -8.28 3.78
C SER A 43 -8.35 -7.94 2.35
N ILE A 44 -8.26 -8.89 1.42
CA ILE A 44 -8.73 -8.70 0.04
C ILE A 44 -10.26 -8.50 0.01
N GLN A 45 -11.03 -9.33 0.71
CA GLN A 45 -12.49 -9.23 0.76
C GLN A 45 -12.96 -7.87 1.28
N LYS A 46 -12.29 -7.32 2.29
CA LYS A 46 -12.56 -5.99 2.84
C LYS A 46 -12.47 -4.91 1.75
N GLN A 47 -11.47 -4.95 0.89
CA GLN A 47 -11.27 -3.96 -0.18
C GLN A 47 -12.31 -4.10 -1.30
N LEU A 48 -12.68 -5.33 -1.65
CA LEU A 48 -13.74 -5.58 -2.63
C LEU A 48 -15.11 -5.07 -2.14
N VAL A 49 -15.44 -5.28 -0.88
CA VAL A 49 -16.66 -4.75 -0.25
C VAL A 49 -16.64 -3.23 -0.20
N ALA A 50 -15.49 -2.60 0.03
CA ALA A 50 -15.34 -1.14 0.01
C ALA A 50 -15.62 -0.52 -1.39
N LEU A 51 -15.49 -1.29 -2.48
CA LEU A 51 -15.90 -0.88 -3.82
C LEU A 51 -17.43 -0.91 -4.04
N GLY A 52 -18.19 -1.47 -3.10
CA GLY A 52 -19.65 -1.61 -3.19
C GLY A 52 -20.13 -3.01 -3.58
N LEU A 53 -19.25 -3.99 -3.74
CA LEU A 53 -19.63 -5.38 -3.96
C LEU A 53 -20.31 -5.95 -2.70
N LYS A 54 -21.38 -6.73 -2.90
CA LYS A 54 -22.01 -7.47 -1.80
C LYS A 54 -21.00 -8.44 -1.19
N ASN A 55 -20.95 -8.45 0.13
CA ASN A 55 -20.08 -9.34 0.89
C ASN A 55 -20.69 -10.75 0.96
N ASN A 56 -20.12 -11.69 0.20
CA ASN A 56 -20.45 -13.12 0.31
C ASN A 56 -19.45 -13.86 1.22
N GLY A 57 -18.54 -13.15 1.87
CA GLY A 57 -17.63 -13.63 2.89
C GLY A 57 -16.33 -14.25 2.35
N ILE A 58 -15.54 -14.73 3.30
CA ILE A 58 -14.39 -15.59 3.02
C ILE A 58 -14.76 -17.04 3.28
N LEU A 59 -14.40 -17.94 2.39
CA LEU A 59 -14.92 -19.29 2.35
C LEU A 59 -13.76 -20.31 2.23
N TYR A 60 -13.98 -21.51 2.75
CA TYR A 60 -13.20 -22.68 2.37
C TYR A 60 -14.12 -23.78 1.87
N ARG A 61 -13.60 -24.69 1.06
CA ARG A 61 -14.38 -25.81 0.55
C ARG A 61 -13.58 -27.11 0.64
N ASN A 62 -14.11 -28.07 1.35
CA ASN A 62 -13.53 -29.40 1.45
C ASN A 62 -13.86 -30.27 0.22
N SER A 63 -12.98 -31.21 -0.11
CA SER A 63 -13.19 -32.17 -1.17
C SER A 63 -14.49 -32.96 -0.97
N ALA A 64 -15.30 -32.97 -2.00
CA ALA A 64 -16.56 -33.75 -2.03
C ALA A 64 -16.34 -35.27 -2.29
N VAL A 65 -15.21 -35.59 -2.96
CA VAL A 65 -14.87 -36.99 -3.32
C VAL A 65 -13.98 -37.68 -2.28
N GLY A 66 -13.92 -37.17 -1.06
CA GLY A 66 -13.20 -37.80 0.05
C GLY A 66 -11.68 -37.71 0.01
N SER A 67 -11.10 -36.87 -0.85
CA SER A 67 -9.62 -36.62 -0.87
C SER A 67 -9.15 -36.14 0.49
N ARG A 68 -7.98 -36.63 0.92
CA ARG A 68 -7.39 -36.32 2.22
C ARG A 68 -5.96 -35.84 2.07
N TYR A 69 -5.52 -35.07 3.05
CA TYR A 69 -4.13 -34.70 3.27
C TYR A 69 -3.35 -35.86 3.95
N PRO A 70 -1.99 -35.81 4.05
CA PRO A 70 -1.18 -36.85 4.65
C PRO A 70 -1.53 -37.16 6.11
N ASP A 71 -1.99 -36.15 6.87
CA ASP A 71 -2.48 -36.26 8.26
C ASP A 71 -3.90 -36.83 8.38
N LYS A 72 -4.50 -37.28 7.25
CA LYS A 72 -5.85 -37.81 7.12
C LYS A 72 -6.99 -36.78 7.27
N SER A 73 -6.67 -35.48 7.47
CA SER A 73 -7.67 -34.40 7.42
C SER A 73 -8.27 -34.28 6.02
N LYS A 74 -9.46 -33.65 5.90
CA LYS A 74 -10.13 -33.43 4.60
C LYS A 74 -9.29 -32.47 3.75
N ALA A 75 -8.97 -32.84 2.51
CA ALA A 75 -8.27 -31.98 1.60
C ALA A 75 -9.17 -30.85 1.08
N ASP A 76 -8.56 -29.73 0.71
CA ASP A 76 -9.26 -28.64 0.02
C ASP A 76 -9.78 -29.12 -1.35
N TYR A 77 -10.95 -28.60 -1.74
CA TYR A 77 -11.61 -28.93 -3.00
C TYR A 77 -10.84 -28.42 -4.21
N TYR A 78 -10.44 -27.15 -4.18
CA TYR A 78 -9.78 -26.49 -5.30
C TYR A 78 -8.32 -26.92 -5.42
N ALA A 79 -7.94 -27.37 -6.63
CA ALA A 79 -6.60 -27.89 -6.86
C ALA A 79 -5.50 -26.87 -6.58
N VAL A 80 -5.71 -25.61 -6.94
CA VAL A 80 -4.75 -24.52 -6.69
C VAL A 80 -4.53 -24.31 -5.20
N ILE A 81 -5.58 -24.24 -4.40
CA ILE A 81 -5.50 -24.08 -2.94
C ILE A 81 -4.79 -25.28 -2.31
N LYS A 82 -5.21 -26.49 -2.68
CA LYS A 82 -4.62 -27.74 -2.18
C LYS A 82 -3.12 -27.84 -2.50
N ARG A 83 -2.71 -27.52 -3.73
CA ARG A 83 -1.31 -27.60 -4.17
C ARG A 83 -0.42 -26.56 -3.49
N SER A 84 -0.90 -25.32 -3.36
CA SER A 84 -0.19 -24.27 -2.63
C SER A 84 0.03 -24.66 -1.16
N LYS A 85 -1.00 -25.22 -0.52
CA LYS A 85 -0.92 -25.71 0.85
C LYS A 85 0.09 -26.87 1.02
N TYR A 86 0.17 -27.81 0.08
CA TYR A 86 1.24 -28.82 0.04
C TYR A 86 2.63 -28.17 -0.04
N ALA A 87 2.79 -27.13 -0.85
CA ALA A 87 4.04 -26.41 -1.02
C ALA A 87 4.41 -25.52 0.19
N GLY A 88 3.48 -25.28 1.13
CA GLY A 88 3.76 -24.59 2.38
C GLY A 88 3.43 -23.10 2.39
N PHE A 89 2.59 -22.64 1.47
CA PHE A 89 2.09 -21.27 1.43
C PHE A 89 0.61 -21.21 1.08
N PRO A 90 -0.13 -20.16 1.47
CA PRO A 90 -1.55 -20.05 1.18
C PRO A 90 -1.81 -19.83 -0.32
N GLY A 91 -2.80 -20.53 -0.85
CA GLY A 91 -3.38 -20.26 -2.17
C GLY A 91 -4.81 -19.76 -2.00
N LEU A 92 -5.15 -18.66 -2.67
CA LEU A 92 -6.47 -18.05 -2.64
C LEU A 92 -7.13 -18.10 -4.01
N ILE A 93 -8.47 -18.09 -4.02
CA ILE A 93 -9.27 -17.80 -5.22
C ILE A 93 -10.15 -16.61 -4.89
N VAL A 94 -9.96 -15.52 -5.61
CA VAL A 94 -10.79 -14.31 -5.53
C VAL A 94 -11.88 -14.43 -6.59
N GLU A 95 -13.12 -14.38 -6.17
CA GLU A 95 -14.31 -14.32 -7.03
C GLU A 95 -14.91 -12.93 -6.94
N HIS A 96 -14.58 -12.06 -7.91
CA HIS A 96 -14.91 -10.64 -7.84
C HIS A 96 -16.39 -10.34 -7.88
N ALA A 97 -17.09 -10.88 -8.88
CA ALA A 97 -18.47 -10.58 -9.19
C ALA A 97 -19.05 -11.67 -10.09
N TYR A 98 -20.37 -11.69 -10.25
CA TYR A 98 -21.04 -12.68 -11.08
C TYR A 98 -21.23 -12.16 -12.52
N VAL A 99 -20.55 -12.77 -13.49
CA VAL A 99 -20.77 -12.48 -14.92
C VAL A 99 -22.20 -12.79 -15.36
N SER A 100 -22.91 -13.66 -14.64
CA SER A 100 -24.29 -14.05 -14.89
C SER A 100 -25.33 -13.10 -14.29
N ASN A 101 -24.93 -12.16 -13.43
CA ASN A 101 -25.78 -11.14 -12.85
C ASN A 101 -25.61 -9.82 -13.61
N ASN A 102 -26.71 -9.19 -14.02
CA ASN A 102 -26.65 -8.00 -14.85
C ASN A 102 -26.05 -6.81 -14.08
N ASP A 103 -26.43 -6.61 -12.82
CA ASP A 103 -25.95 -5.47 -12.02
C ASP A 103 -24.46 -5.60 -11.70
N ASP A 104 -24.00 -6.79 -11.28
CA ASP A 104 -22.58 -7.08 -11.08
C ASP A 104 -21.77 -6.86 -12.37
N SER A 105 -22.25 -7.43 -13.48
CA SER A 105 -21.58 -7.34 -14.77
C SER A 105 -21.46 -5.88 -15.25
N THR A 106 -22.55 -5.12 -15.21
CA THR A 106 -22.55 -3.73 -15.70
C THR A 106 -21.81 -2.76 -14.76
N THR A 107 -21.90 -2.99 -13.44
CA THR A 107 -21.29 -2.09 -12.44
C THR A 107 -19.81 -2.34 -12.22
N PHE A 108 -19.35 -3.59 -12.26
CA PHE A 108 -18.01 -3.96 -11.84
C PHE A 108 -17.14 -4.60 -12.93
N LEU A 109 -17.71 -5.26 -13.94
CA LEU A 109 -16.95 -6.04 -14.90
C LEU A 109 -16.86 -5.41 -16.29
N ASN A 110 -17.77 -4.51 -16.65
CA ASN A 110 -17.86 -3.95 -17.99
C ASN A 110 -16.92 -2.75 -18.17
N GLY A 111 -15.77 -2.99 -18.79
CA GLY A 111 -14.80 -1.96 -19.18
C GLY A 111 -13.53 -1.93 -18.33
N ASN A 112 -12.45 -1.45 -18.95
CA ASN A 112 -11.11 -1.48 -18.36
C ASN A 112 -11.00 -0.75 -17.02
N ASP A 113 -11.66 0.39 -16.86
CA ASP A 113 -11.58 1.18 -15.62
C ASP A 113 -12.19 0.44 -14.43
N ARG A 114 -13.28 -0.30 -14.66
CA ARG A 114 -13.93 -1.13 -13.63
C ARG A 114 -13.05 -2.30 -13.23
N LEU A 115 -12.50 -3.02 -14.22
CA LEU A 115 -11.54 -4.11 -13.97
C LEU A 115 -10.28 -3.62 -13.27
N LYS A 116 -9.77 -2.43 -13.64
CA LYS A 116 -8.63 -1.80 -12.96
C LYS A 116 -8.95 -1.51 -11.48
N ARG A 117 -10.15 -1.02 -11.17
CA ARG A 117 -10.55 -0.78 -9.77
C ARG A 117 -10.59 -2.07 -8.94
N LEU A 118 -11.06 -3.18 -9.51
CA LEU A 118 -11.01 -4.49 -8.85
C LEU A 118 -9.57 -4.93 -8.59
N GLY A 119 -8.68 -4.83 -9.60
CA GLY A 119 -7.27 -5.17 -9.45
C GLY A 119 -6.53 -4.28 -8.44
N VAL A 120 -6.89 -2.99 -8.33
CA VAL A 120 -6.37 -2.10 -7.28
C VAL A 120 -6.86 -2.53 -5.89
N ALA A 121 -8.12 -2.96 -5.76
CA ALA A 121 -8.64 -3.48 -4.50
C ALA A 121 -7.92 -4.77 -4.07
N ASP A 122 -7.69 -5.72 -5.00
CA ASP A 122 -6.90 -6.92 -4.72
C ASP A 122 -5.49 -6.56 -4.25
N ALA A 123 -4.79 -5.70 -5.00
CA ALA A 123 -3.43 -5.28 -4.69
C ALA A 123 -3.36 -4.57 -3.33
N THR A 124 -4.35 -3.71 -3.01
CA THR A 124 -4.43 -3.04 -1.71
C THR A 124 -4.63 -4.05 -0.58
N GLY A 125 -5.54 -5.02 -0.74
CA GLY A 125 -5.75 -6.06 0.25
C GLY A 125 -4.52 -6.95 0.47
N ILE A 126 -3.78 -7.29 -0.60
CA ILE A 126 -2.52 -8.02 -0.50
C ILE A 126 -1.45 -7.18 0.22
N ALA A 127 -1.31 -5.90 -0.14
CA ALA A 127 -0.38 -4.99 0.49
C ALA A 127 -0.68 -4.80 1.99
N GLU A 128 -1.95 -4.62 2.38
CA GLU A 128 -2.35 -4.57 3.79
C GLU A 128 -2.02 -5.86 4.55
N TYR A 129 -2.20 -7.03 3.92
CA TYR A 129 -1.88 -8.32 4.55
C TYR A 129 -0.39 -8.49 4.84
N PHE A 130 0.47 -8.05 3.93
CA PHE A 130 1.93 -8.11 4.09
C PHE A 130 2.53 -6.88 4.78
N ASP A 131 1.69 -5.96 5.29
CA ASP A 131 2.11 -4.70 5.90
C ASP A 131 3.03 -3.85 4.98
N LEU A 132 2.80 -3.95 3.67
CA LEU A 132 3.55 -3.18 2.68
C LEU A 132 3.12 -1.71 2.67
N ILE A 133 4.01 -0.83 2.22
CA ILE A 133 3.68 0.59 2.02
C ILE A 133 2.54 0.69 1.00
N LEU A 134 1.38 1.12 1.48
CA LEU A 134 0.32 1.60 0.63
C LEU A 134 0.73 2.99 0.11
N ASP A 135 0.24 3.38 -1.07
CA ASP A 135 0.59 4.58 -1.83
C ASP A 135 0.22 5.91 -1.08
N GLN A 136 0.61 6.00 0.21
CA GLN A 136 0.44 7.18 1.06
C GLN A 136 1.74 7.98 1.07
N ALA A 137 1.67 9.23 0.62
CA ALA A 137 2.80 10.15 0.77
C ALA A 137 2.97 10.57 2.25
N PRO A 138 4.20 10.74 2.75
CA PRO A 138 4.41 11.46 3.99
C PRO A 138 3.81 12.87 3.91
N VAL A 139 3.34 13.38 5.03
CA VAL A 139 2.88 14.78 5.14
C VAL A 139 4.01 15.58 5.75
N LEU A 140 4.74 16.31 4.91
CA LEU A 140 5.81 17.20 5.35
C LEU A 140 5.20 18.42 6.06
N GLN A 141 5.66 18.70 7.28
CA GLN A 141 5.31 19.91 8.02
C GLN A 141 6.05 21.12 7.46
N THR A 142 5.59 22.32 7.78
CA THR A 142 6.28 23.54 7.37
C THR A 142 7.72 23.54 7.89
N PRO A 143 8.73 23.63 7.00
CA PRO A 143 10.13 23.67 7.42
C PRO A 143 10.42 24.88 8.31
N VAL A 144 11.38 24.75 9.21
CA VAL A 144 11.77 25.83 10.16
C VAL A 144 13.23 26.19 9.95
N VAL A 145 13.53 27.49 9.78
CA VAL A 145 14.90 28.00 9.83
C VAL A 145 15.31 28.18 11.29
N ASN A 146 16.40 27.54 11.69
CA ASN A 146 16.95 27.63 13.04
C ASN A 146 17.84 28.88 13.20
N ALA A 147 18.23 29.18 14.45
CA ALA A 147 19.09 30.32 14.77
C ALA A 147 20.53 30.19 14.18
N ASP A 148 20.97 28.97 13.91
CA ASP A 148 22.26 28.66 13.25
C ASP A 148 22.13 28.62 11.71
N GLU A 149 21.02 29.13 11.18
CA GLU A 149 20.70 29.16 9.75
C GLU A 149 20.43 27.77 9.13
N SER A 150 20.46 26.64 9.88
CA SER A 150 20.05 25.34 9.41
C SER A 150 18.52 25.26 9.21
N VAL A 151 18.04 24.24 8.47
CA VAL A 151 16.61 24.02 8.22
C VAL A 151 16.18 22.70 8.84
N THR A 152 15.25 22.74 9.79
CA THR A 152 14.62 21.55 10.37
C THR A 152 13.37 21.17 9.59
N LEU A 153 13.29 19.89 9.25
CA LEU A 153 12.16 19.21 8.59
C LEU A 153 11.55 18.21 9.55
N ALA A 154 10.22 18.05 9.49
CA ALA A 154 9.49 17.01 10.20
C ALA A 154 8.33 16.50 9.33
N TRP A 155 7.96 15.23 9.48
CA TRP A 155 6.83 14.60 8.79
C TRP A 155 6.17 13.53 9.67
N ASN A 156 5.01 13.03 9.25
CA ASN A 156 4.33 11.95 9.97
C ASN A 156 4.93 10.58 9.61
N THR A 157 4.84 9.64 10.52
CA THR A 157 5.08 8.23 10.23
C THR A 157 4.12 7.73 9.14
N VAL A 158 4.65 6.96 8.18
CA VAL A 158 3.87 6.24 7.17
C VAL A 158 3.93 4.76 7.49
N GLN A 159 2.77 4.12 7.58
CA GLN A 159 2.68 2.70 7.89
C GLN A 159 3.44 1.87 6.85
N GLY A 160 4.26 0.92 7.30
CA GLY A 160 5.08 0.06 6.45
C GLY A 160 6.35 0.72 5.89
N ALA A 161 6.65 1.99 6.20
CA ALA A 161 7.92 2.60 5.85
C ALA A 161 9.00 2.14 6.84
N ASP A 162 10.09 1.58 6.32
CA ASP A 162 11.27 1.20 7.11
C ASP A 162 12.22 2.38 7.27
N TYR A 163 12.27 3.26 6.27
CA TYR A 163 13.08 4.49 6.28
C TYR A 163 12.48 5.55 5.35
N TYR A 164 13.06 6.75 5.36
CA TYR A 164 12.64 7.88 4.54
C TYR A 164 13.82 8.43 3.76
N ARG A 165 13.57 8.91 2.53
CA ARG A 165 14.51 9.69 1.72
C ARG A 165 14.11 11.14 1.68
N ILE A 166 15.04 12.02 2.02
CA ILE A 166 14.86 13.46 2.03
C ILE A 166 15.48 14.04 0.76
N TYR A 167 14.74 14.88 0.08
CA TYR A 167 15.18 15.54 -1.15
C TYR A 167 15.09 17.03 -1.03
N ARG A 168 16.10 17.72 -1.58
CA ARG A 168 16.18 19.18 -1.68
C ARG A 168 16.45 19.61 -3.10
N ARG A 169 15.92 20.78 -3.49
CA ARG A 169 16.38 21.55 -4.64
C ARG A 169 16.40 23.05 -4.29
N ILE A 170 17.16 23.83 -5.04
CA ILE A 170 17.00 25.29 -5.03
C ILE A 170 15.66 25.60 -5.71
N ALA A 171 14.86 26.45 -5.10
CA ALA A 171 13.53 26.79 -5.61
C ALA A 171 13.59 27.29 -7.07
N GLY A 172 12.68 26.81 -7.90
CA GLY A 172 12.62 27.10 -9.32
C GLY A 172 13.55 26.26 -10.21
N THR A 173 14.45 25.44 -9.64
CA THR A 173 15.24 24.47 -10.42
C THR A 173 14.45 23.18 -10.65
N LYS A 174 14.88 22.33 -11.60
CA LYS A 174 14.15 21.10 -11.95
C LYS A 174 14.62 19.87 -11.20
N THR A 175 15.84 19.85 -10.68
CA THR A 175 16.47 18.63 -10.16
C THR A 175 16.51 18.62 -8.65
N TYR A 176 15.93 17.59 -8.05
CA TYR A 176 16.10 17.30 -6.63
C TYR A 176 17.36 16.46 -6.40
N VAL A 177 18.02 16.73 -5.28
CA VAL A 177 19.14 15.95 -4.77
C VAL A 177 18.68 15.23 -3.51
N CYS A 178 18.97 13.92 -3.40
CA CYS A 178 18.77 13.20 -2.16
C CYS A 178 19.82 13.65 -1.15
N LEU A 179 19.38 14.13 0.01
CA LEU A 179 20.25 14.61 1.08
C LEU A 179 20.66 13.49 2.00
N GLU A 180 19.69 12.68 2.43
CA GLU A 180 19.87 11.67 3.47
C GLU A 180 18.80 10.57 3.37
N GLU A 181 19.09 9.41 3.97
CA GLU A 181 18.17 8.34 4.30
C GLU A 181 18.13 8.22 5.83
N THR A 182 16.92 8.13 6.43
CA THR A 182 16.75 8.07 7.88
C THR A 182 15.53 7.24 8.27
N GLU A 183 15.60 6.52 9.38
CA GLU A 183 14.46 5.84 10.00
C GLU A 183 13.60 6.81 10.85
N GLU A 184 14.14 7.98 11.17
CA GLU A 184 13.44 9.02 11.94
C GLU A 184 12.43 9.77 11.06
N THR A 185 11.51 10.48 11.71
CA THR A 185 10.50 11.33 11.05
C THR A 185 10.88 12.82 11.04
N GLY A 186 12.18 13.11 11.12
CA GLY A 186 12.74 14.45 11.09
C GLY A 186 14.17 14.46 10.54
N TYR A 187 14.59 15.62 10.05
CA TYR A 187 15.94 15.85 9.51
C TYR A 187 16.32 17.32 9.67
N THR A 188 17.59 17.60 9.94
CA THR A 188 18.12 18.97 9.96
C THR A 188 19.16 19.14 8.86
N ASP A 189 18.85 20.00 7.90
CA ASP A 189 19.76 20.35 6.80
C ASP A 189 20.67 21.51 7.21
N THR A 190 21.95 21.21 7.42
CA THR A 190 22.99 22.18 7.74
C THR A 190 23.74 22.67 6.48
N GLY A 191 23.45 22.10 5.31
CA GLY A 191 24.09 22.44 4.03
C GLY A 191 23.35 23.51 3.23
N VAL A 192 22.65 24.41 3.90
CA VAL A 192 21.92 25.53 3.29
C VAL A 192 22.74 26.82 3.29
N MET A 193 22.37 27.76 2.42
CA MET A 193 23.04 29.07 2.30
C MET A 193 22.05 30.20 2.61
N PRO A 194 22.46 31.19 3.41
CA PRO A 194 21.66 32.40 3.64
C PRO A 194 21.27 33.10 2.34
N GLY A 195 20.04 33.62 2.29
CA GLY A 195 19.48 34.32 1.13
C GLY A 195 18.94 33.35 0.05
N THR A 196 19.08 32.03 0.22
CA THR A 196 18.64 31.04 -0.77
C THR A 196 17.30 30.46 -0.39
N SER A 197 16.43 30.29 -1.39
CA SER A 197 15.14 29.57 -1.24
C SER A 197 15.31 28.12 -1.69
N TYR A 198 14.86 27.21 -0.84
CA TYR A 198 14.90 25.77 -1.09
C TYR A 198 13.48 25.19 -1.11
N GLU A 199 13.31 24.13 -1.87
CA GLU A 199 12.13 23.25 -1.80
C GLU A 199 12.56 21.87 -1.29
N TYR A 200 11.83 21.37 -0.30
CA TYR A 200 12.03 20.05 0.29
C TYR A 200 10.86 19.12 0.03
N THR A 201 11.15 17.85 -0.11
CA THR A 201 10.15 16.79 -0.16
C THR A 201 10.73 15.49 0.41
N VAL A 202 9.85 14.55 0.78
CA VAL A 202 10.19 13.29 1.43
C VAL A 202 9.37 12.15 0.81
N CYS A 203 9.96 10.97 0.70
CA CYS A 203 9.19 9.73 0.44
C CYS A 203 9.53 8.68 1.49
N GLY A 204 8.56 7.84 1.83
CA GLY A 204 8.77 6.63 2.63
C GLY A 204 9.28 5.51 1.73
N CYS A 205 10.13 4.65 2.30
CA CYS A 205 10.77 3.53 1.61
C CYS A 205 10.55 2.25 2.41
N HIS A 206 10.29 1.15 1.72
CA HIS A 206 10.20 -0.19 2.30
C HIS A 206 11.27 -1.09 1.69
N VAL A 207 12.02 -1.78 2.54
CA VAL A 207 13.11 -2.69 2.13
C VAL A 207 12.51 -3.97 1.55
N GLY A 208 12.60 -4.14 0.24
CA GLY A 208 12.12 -5.31 -0.47
C GLY A 208 13.19 -6.38 -0.64
N TYR A 209 12.79 -7.64 -0.82
CA TYR A 209 13.71 -8.77 -0.99
C TYR A 209 14.67 -8.61 -2.18
N GLN A 210 14.20 -8.02 -3.29
CA GLN A 210 15.02 -7.79 -4.49
C GLN A 210 15.15 -6.31 -4.84
N LYS A 211 14.21 -5.49 -4.42
CA LYS A 211 14.15 -4.07 -4.71
C LYS A 211 13.25 -3.37 -3.70
N ASP A 212 13.71 -2.22 -3.21
CA ASP A 212 12.91 -1.36 -2.36
C ASP A 212 11.70 -0.79 -3.10
N SER A 213 10.61 -0.63 -2.39
CA SER A 213 9.42 0.08 -2.84
C SER A 213 9.33 1.46 -2.19
N TYR A 214 8.63 2.37 -2.85
CA TYR A 214 8.56 3.77 -2.44
C TYR A 214 7.12 4.26 -2.44
N THR A 215 6.78 5.12 -1.46
CA THR A 215 5.52 5.85 -1.45
C THR A 215 5.48 6.89 -2.57
N LYS A 216 4.33 7.54 -2.75
CA LYS A 216 4.31 8.85 -3.41
C LYS A 216 5.18 9.83 -2.64
N ILE A 217 5.78 10.77 -3.37
CA ILE A 217 6.56 11.87 -2.80
C ILE A 217 5.60 12.84 -2.12
N ALA A 218 5.98 13.32 -0.91
CA ALA A 218 5.24 14.36 -0.20
C ALA A 218 5.06 15.63 -1.06
N GLN A 219 4.02 16.40 -0.80
CA GLN A 219 3.92 17.74 -1.37
C GLN A 219 5.14 18.55 -0.96
N ALA A 220 5.83 19.14 -1.94
CA ALA A 220 7.03 19.94 -1.69
C ALA A 220 6.68 21.20 -0.89
N MET A 221 7.54 21.53 0.07
CA MET A 221 7.44 22.72 0.90
C MET A 221 8.65 23.63 0.64
N GLN A 222 8.37 24.91 0.40
CA GLN A 222 9.41 25.93 0.17
C GLN A 222 9.73 26.70 1.44
N ILE A 223 11.02 27.02 1.64
CA ILE A 223 11.50 27.91 2.68
C ILE A 223 12.67 28.75 2.17
N THR A 224 12.76 29.99 2.65
CA THR A 224 13.91 30.87 2.39
C THR A 224 14.74 30.98 3.66
N VAL A 225 16.04 30.67 3.55
CA VAL A 225 16.98 30.85 4.65
C VAL A 225 17.35 32.33 4.74
N THR A 226 16.83 33.01 5.75
CA THR A 226 17.14 34.46 5.96
C THR A 226 18.43 34.57 6.75
N GLY A 227 19.49 35.17 6.16
CA GLY A 227 20.72 35.49 6.89
C GLY A 227 20.51 36.65 7.85
N GLU A 228 21.31 36.73 8.92
CA GLU A 228 21.28 37.84 9.92
C GLU A 228 21.33 39.25 9.29
N ASN A 229 21.97 39.41 8.15
CA ASN A 229 22.09 40.70 7.45
C ASN A 229 20.77 41.20 6.78
N ALA A 230 19.78 40.35 6.60
CA ALA A 230 18.47 40.75 6.03
C ALA A 230 17.64 41.57 7.02
N ASN A 231 17.83 41.36 8.33
CA ASN A 231 17.14 42.12 9.37
C ASN A 231 17.73 43.53 9.60
N ILE A 232 19.03 43.77 9.26
CA ILE A 232 19.67 45.08 9.43
C ILE A 232 19.20 46.05 8.34
N GLN A 233 19.02 45.58 7.10
CA GLN A 233 18.56 46.46 6.01
C GLN A 233 17.05 46.81 6.12
N SER A 234 16.24 45.97 6.71
CA SER A 234 14.80 46.28 6.95
C SER A 234 14.62 47.27 8.10
N ALA A 235 15.50 47.22 9.13
CA ALA A 235 15.48 48.15 10.26
C ALA A 235 15.97 49.57 9.84
N GLN A 236 16.91 49.67 8.91
CA GLN A 236 17.41 50.96 8.42
C GLN A 236 16.45 51.65 7.40
N LYS A 237 15.59 50.89 6.72
CA LYS A 237 14.56 51.46 5.82
C LYS A 237 13.35 52.08 6.53
N ASN A 238 13.16 51.78 7.80
CA ASN A 238 12.06 52.31 8.61
C ASN A 238 12.47 53.52 9.49
N GLN A 239 13.69 54.08 9.31
CA GLN A 239 14.19 55.24 10.04
C GLN A 239 14.50 56.45 9.16
N ASN A 240 14.02 56.48 7.88
CA ASN A 240 14.12 57.66 7.02
C ASN A 240 12.70 58.11 6.57
#